data_93ddb46d5b5bd03ee5f540eed31b13e4
#
_entry.id   93ddb46d5b5bd03ee5f540eed31b13e4
#
_cell.length_a   1.000
_cell.length_b   1.000
_cell.length_c   1.000
_cell.angle_alpha   90.00
_cell.angle_beta   90.00
_cell.angle_gamma   90.00
#
_symmetry.space_group_name_H-M   'P 1'
#
loop_
_entity.id
_entity.type
_entity.pdbx_description
1 polymer ?
#
loop_
_entity_poly.entity_id
_entity_poly.type
_entity_poly.pdbx_seq_one_letter_code
_entity_poly.pdbx_strand_id
1 'polypeptide(L)'
;MPVLVTAAQLRAVLGVPNTLYDDTALDAIIDTAEDAIGDFLIQWKVGIDKHYSETATETTIHTTRPHKFFEGATIAITGVEAHINGNKTISAIVDDYTFRITTTSAPIHTDYRFVIPNGIAAENDLSQYNGVAAVEEAVLQIAVDVFQSRLAAGGTQQALDYTPAPYRMGRTLLYKVTGLISKYIDSNSQVG
;
A
#
# COMPACT_ATOMS: atom_id res chain seq x y z
N MET A 1 7.16 -6.67 -5.34
CA MET A 1 8.39 -5.88 -5.06
C MET A 1 8.11 -5.04 -3.83
N PRO A 2 8.99 -5.09 -2.84
CA PRO A 2 8.85 -4.31 -1.62
C PRO A 2 8.74 -2.80 -1.92
N VAL A 3 7.92 -2.11 -1.16
CA VAL A 3 7.61 -0.68 -1.36
C VAL A 3 8.21 0.17 -0.23
N LEU A 4 8.18 -0.33 1.00
CA LEU A 4 8.56 0.42 2.20
C LEU A 4 9.99 0.17 2.64
N VAL A 5 10.50 -1.05 2.48
CA VAL A 5 11.80 -1.48 2.98
C VAL A 5 12.56 -2.21 1.88
N THR A 6 13.86 -2.02 1.80
CA THR A 6 14.72 -2.67 0.81
C THR A 6 15.40 -3.91 1.37
N ALA A 7 15.79 -4.87 0.50
CA ALA A 7 16.59 -6.03 0.88
C ALA A 7 17.92 -5.63 1.57
N ALA A 8 18.52 -4.50 1.16
CA ALA A 8 19.73 -3.99 1.79
C ALA A 8 19.51 -3.54 3.25
N GLN A 9 18.37 -2.91 3.55
CA GLN A 9 18.01 -2.52 4.92
C GLN A 9 17.77 -3.75 5.79
N LEU A 10 16.98 -4.72 5.30
CA LEU A 10 16.72 -5.96 6.03
C LEU A 10 18.02 -6.73 6.27
N ARG A 11 18.90 -6.82 5.27
CA ARG A 11 20.21 -7.47 5.38
C ARG A 11 21.08 -6.81 6.45
N ALA A 12 21.09 -5.49 6.52
CA ALA A 12 21.85 -4.75 7.53
C ALA A 12 21.35 -5.07 8.96
N VAL A 13 20.04 -5.19 9.14
CA VAL A 13 19.44 -5.56 10.44
C VAL A 13 19.73 -7.01 10.82
N LEU A 14 19.66 -7.94 9.85
CA LEU A 14 19.93 -9.37 10.08
C LEU A 14 21.42 -9.68 10.26
N GLY A 15 22.32 -8.83 9.77
CA GLY A 15 23.77 -9.07 9.79
C GLY A 15 24.20 -10.23 8.88
N VAL A 16 23.43 -10.55 7.84
CA VAL A 16 23.70 -11.69 6.95
C VAL A 16 24.42 -11.26 5.67
N PRO A 17 25.40 -12.06 5.17
CA PRO A 17 26.12 -11.72 3.94
C PRO A 17 25.28 -11.99 2.68
N ASN A 18 25.54 -11.25 1.61
CA ASN A 18 24.92 -11.42 0.29
C ASN A 18 25.10 -12.81 -0.32
N THR A 19 26.17 -13.51 0.07
CA THR A 19 26.50 -14.84 -0.46
C THR A 19 25.57 -15.94 0.05
N LEU A 20 24.88 -15.70 1.17
CA LEU A 20 23.99 -16.67 1.81
C LEU A 20 22.52 -16.44 1.45
N TYR A 21 22.12 -15.16 1.31
CA TYR A 21 20.76 -14.76 1.01
C TYR A 21 20.78 -13.69 -0.07
N ASP A 22 20.27 -14.02 -1.25
CA ASP A 22 20.14 -13.07 -2.34
C ASP A 22 19.01 -12.05 -2.09
N ASP A 23 18.98 -10.99 -2.88
CA ASP A 23 17.97 -9.94 -2.75
C ASP A 23 16.57 -10.48 -3.01
N THR A 24 16.41 -11.43 -3.93
CA THR A 24 15.12 -12.04 -4.26
C THR A 24 14.51 -12.76 -3.06
N ALA A 25 15.33 -13.50 -2.30
CA ALA A 25 14.88 -14.20 -1.11
C ALA A 25 14.48 -13.23 0.02
N LEU A 26 15.23 -12.13 0.18
CA LEU A 26 14.93 -11.09 1.17
C LEU A 26 13.70 -10.26 0.75
N ASP A 27 13.56 -9.93 -0.53
CA ASP A 27 12.39 -9.24 -1.06
C ASP A 27 11.11 -10.04 -0.81
N ALA A 28 11.13 -11.37 -1.00
CA ALA A 28 9.98 -12.24 -0.70
C ALA A 28 9.61 -12.27 0.80
N ILE A 29 10.57 -12.02 1.68
CA ILE A 29 10.31 -11.90 3.12
C ILE A 29 9.71 -10.55 3.44
N ILE A 30 10.21 -9.49 2.82
CA ILE A 30 9.70 -8.13 2.98
C ILE A 30 8.27 -8.03 2.41
N ASP A 31 8.02 -8.56 1.20
CA ASP A 31 6.67 -8.61 0.62
C ASP A 31 5.68 -9.29 1.59
N THR A 32 6.09 -10.40 2.24
CA THR A 32 5.25 -11.07 3.27
C THR A 32 5.01 -10.18 4.48
N ALA A 33 5.99 -9.39 4.90
CA ALA A 33 5.86 -8.47 6.03
C ALA A 33 4.99 -7.26 5.70
N GLU A 34 5.12 -6.72 4.49
CA GLU A 34 4.29 -5.63 3.98
C GLU A 34 2.82 -6.06 3.82
N ASP A 35 2.56 -7.27 3.31
CA ASP A 35 1.21 -7.84 3.26
C ASP A 35 0.60 -7.97 4.67
N ALA A 36 1.39 -8.47 5.63
CA ALA A 36 0.92 -8.68 7.00
C ALA A 36 0.61 -7.37 7.74
N ILE A 37 1.34 -6.29 7.47
CA ILE A 37 1.08 -4.97 8.09
C ILE A 37 -0.01 -4.21 7.35
N GLY A 38 -0.15 -4.41 6.05
CA GLY A 38 -1.12 -3.71 5.21
C GLY A 38 -2.57 -3.85 5.70
N ASP A 39 -2.91 -5.00 6.30
CA ASP A 39 -4.23 -5.25 6.87
C ASP A 39 -4.56 -4.35 8.08
N PHE A 40 -3.53 -3.82 8.77
CA PHE A 40 -3.71 -2.94 9.94
C PHE A 40 -3.69 -1.47 9.57
N LEU A 41 -3.05 -1.11 8.47
CA LEU A 41 -2.87 0.28 8.07
C LEU A 41 -4.14 0.86 7.44
N ILE A 42 -4.33 2.16 7.65
CA ILE A 42 -5.43 2.89 7.02
C ILE A 42 -5.27 2.79 5.50
N GLN A 43 -6.19 2.10 4.85
CA GLN A 43 -6.33 2.16 3.41
C GLN A 43 -7.23 3.33 3.05
N TRP A 44 -6.66 4.33 2.40
CA TRP A 44 -7.43 5.49 1.96
C TRP A 44 -8.37 5.10 0.83
N LYS A 45 -9.66 4.91 1.19
CA LYS A 45 -10.75 4.66 0.25
C LYS A 45 -11.75 5.79 0.38
N VAL A 46 -12.05 6.46 -0.72
CA VAL A 46 -13.04 7.55 -0.76
C VAL A 46 -14.04 7.31 -1.88
N GLY A 47 -15.27 7.74 -1.65
CA GLY A 47 -16.29 7.74 -2.70
C GLY A 47 -16.04 8.89 -3.68
N ILE A 48 -16.28 8.63 -4.97
CA ILE A 48 -16.28 9.64 -6.03
C ILE A 48 -17.74 9.98 -6.33
N ASP A 49 -18.11 11.24 -6.20
CA ASP A 49 -19.48 11.71 -6.47
C ASP A 49 -19.61 12.39 -7.82
N LYS A 50 -18.57 13.01 -8.34
CA LYS A 50 -18.57 13.69 -9.64
C LYS A 50 -17.18 13.85 -10.22
N HIS A 51 -17.12 14.04 -11.52
CA HIS A 51 -15.88 14.32 -12.26
C HIS A 51 -16.13 15.24 -13.46
N TYR A 52 -15.07 15.80 -14.01
CA TYR A 52 -15.07 16.46 -15.33
C TYR A 52 -13.70 16.37 -15.99
N SER A 53 -13.65 16.52 -17.31
CA SER A 53 -12.41 16.45 -18.09
C SER A 53 -12.31 17.68 -18.98
N GLU A 54 -11.42 18.60 -18.67
CA GLU A 54 -11.14 19.78 -19.51
C GLU A 54 -10.30 19.41 -20.74
N THR A 55 -9.52 18.35 -20.60
CA THR A 55 -8.65 17.84 -21.69
C THR A 55 -8.81 16.32 -21.83
N ALA A 56 -8.37 15.78 -22.97
CA ALA A 56 -8.38 14.34 -23.19
C ALA A 56 -7.36 13.57 -22.32
N THR A 57 -6.41 14.28 -21.71
CA THR A 57 -5.30 13.67 -20.96
C THR A 57 -5.40 13.86 -19.45
N GLU A 58 -6.36 14.67 -18.99
CA GLU A 58 -6.52 14.98 -17.57
C GLU A 58 -7.99 15.02 -17.17
N THR A 59 -8.32 14.38 -16.06
CA THR A 59 -9.66 14.38 -15.49
C THR A 59 -9.59 14.82 -14.03
N THR A 60 -10.46 15.75 -13.66
CA THR A 60 -10.65 16.22 -12.29
C THR A 60 -11.70 15.38 -11.62
N ILE A 61 -11.37 14.84 -10.45
CA ILE A 61 -12.20 13.96 -9.62
C ILE A 61 -12.56 14.70 -8.35
N HIS A 62 -13.84 14.67 -7.98
CA HIS A 62 -14.32 15.16 -6.69
C HIS A 62 -14.80 14.00 -5.83
N THR A 63 -14.50 14.06 -4.53
CA THR A 63 -14.76 13.00 -3.57
C THR A 63 -15.79 13.39 -2.53
N THR A 64 -16.50 12.40 -1.99
CA THR A 64 -17.56 12.58 -0.98
C THR A 64 -17.04 13.00 0.40
N ARG A 65 -15.74 12.82 0.65
CA ARG A 65 -15.03 13.20 1.89
C ARG A 65 -13.56 13.51 1.57
N PRO A 66 -12.81 14.17 2.45
CA PRO A 66 -11.39 14.44 2.24
C PRO A 66 -10.59 13.19 1.87
N HIS A 67 -9.82 13.25 0.78
CA HIS A 67 -9.21 12.06 0.17
C HIS A 67 -7.83 11.68 0.74
N LYS A 68 -7.11 12.59 1.36
CA LYS A 68 -5.77 12.34 1.92
C LYS A 68 -4.70 11.81 0.96
N PHE A 69 -5.00 11.70 -0.33
CA PHE A 69 -4.03 11.31 -1.36
C PHE A 69 -2.97 12.39 -1.57
N PHE A 70 -1.87 12.04 -2.22
CA PHE A 70 -0.80 12.96 -2.56
C PHE A 70 -0.48 12.90 -4.06
N GLU A 71 0.17 13.94 -4.56
CA GLU A 71 0.61 13.99 -5.96
C GLU A 71 1.63 12.91 -6.27
N GLY A 72 1.47 12.23 -7.40
CA GLY A 72 2.29 11.09 -7.80
C GLY A 72 1.80 9.73 -7.30
N ALA A 73 0.84 9.67 -6.35
CA ALA A 73 0.28 8.41 -5.88
C ALA A 73 -0.46 7.66 -6.99
N THR A 74 -0.37 6.34 -6.98
CA THR A 74 -1.16 5.47 -7.86
C THR A 74 -2.38 4.96 -7.10
N ILE A 75 -3.56 5.27 -7.64
CA ILE A 75 -4.85 4.88 -7.06
C ILE A 75 -5.62 3.97 -8.01
N ALA A 76 -6.38 3.02 -7.46
CA ALA A 76 -7.38 2.25 -8.19
C ALA A 76 -8.72 2.95 -8.16
N ILE A 77 -9.28 3.21 -9.31
CA ILE A 77 -10.62 3.80 -9.45
C ILE A 77 -11.57 2.75 -10.00
N THR A 78 -12.74 2.62 -9.38
CA THR A 78 -13.81 1.72 -9.81
C THR A 78 -15.16 2.39 -9.73
N GLY A 79 -16.12 1.91 -10.54
CA GLY A 79 -17.51 2.41 -10.50
C GLY A 79 -17.72 3.77 -11.13
N VAL A 80 -16.78 4.28 -11.93
CA VAL A 80 -16.90 5.52 -12.72
C VAL A 80 -16.98 5.15 -14.20
N GLU A 81 -16.59 6.01 -15.10
CA GLU A 81 -16.56 5.73 -16.53
C GLU A 81 -15.31 4.92 -16.94
N ALA A 82 -15.40 4.18 -18.05
CA ALA A 82 -14.34 3.24 -18.47
C ALA A 82 -12.95 3.89 -18.63
N HIS A 83 -12.88 5.15 -19.09
CA HIS A 83 -11.61 5.88 -19.26
C HIS A 83 -10.99 6.36 -17.93
N ILE A 84 -11.80 6.42 -16.85
CA ILE A 84 -11.39 6.80 -15.51
C ILE A 84 -11.05 5.56 -14.67
N ASN A 85 -11.77 4.46 -14.85
CA ASN A 85 -11.55 3.22 -14.08
C ASN A 85 -10.15 2.63 -14.29
N GLY A 86 -9.70 1.85 -13.31
CA GLY A 86 -8.39 1.21 -13.27
C GLY A 86 -7.36 2.02 -12.48
N ASN A 87 -6.09 1.61 -12.59
CA ASN A 87 -4.99 2.29 -11.92
C ASN A 87 -4.68 3.61 -12.61
N LYS A 88 -4.67 4.69 -11.84
CA LYS A 88 -4.42 6.05 -12.30
C LYS A 88 -3.40 6.73 -11.42
N THR A 89 -2.53 7.53 -12.03
CA THR A 89 -1.60 8.38 -11.29
C THR A 89 -2.24 9.74 -11.03
N ILE A 90 -2.13 10.23 -9.81
CA ILE A 90 -2.56 11.58 -9.43
C ILE A 90 -1.57 12.58 -10.01
N SER A 91 -2.02 13.46 -10.88
CA SER A 91 -1.21 14.50 -11.51
C SER A 91 -1.13 15.78 -10.69
N ALA A 92 -2.16 16.08 -9.89
CA ALA A 92 -2.17 17.24 -9.01
C ALA A 92 -3.23 17.09 -7.89
N ILE A 93 -2.97 17.69 -6.75
CA ILE A 93 -3.94 17.91 -5.68
C ILE A 93 -4.49 19.34 -5.81
N VAL A 94 -5.80 19.48 -5.96
CA VAL A 94 -6.48 20.77 -6.08
C VAL A 94 -6.89 21.28 -4.71
N ASP A 95 -7.57 20.44 -3.94
CA ASP A 95 -7.98 20.69 -2.54
C ASP A 95 -8.24 19.37 -1.81
N ASP A 96 -8.71 19.40 -0.56
CA ASP A 96 -8.96 18.20 0.25
C ASP A 96 -9.98 17.22 -0.36
N TYR A 97 -10.86 17.70 -1.24
CA TYR A 97 -11.92 16.92 -1.87
C TYR A 97 -11.68 16.68 -3.36
N THR A 98 -10.68 17.34 -3.96
CA THR A 98 -10.54 17.38 -5.41
C THR A 98 -9.09 17.12 -5.81
N PHE A 99 -8.90 16.16 -6.69
CA PHE A 99 -7.61 15.85 -7.29
C PHE A 99 -7.74 15.62 -8.80
N ARG A 100 -6.63 15.67 -9.51
CA ARG A 100 -6.55 15.38 -10.94
C ARG A 100 -5.80 14.07 -11.17
N ILE A 101 -6.25 13.34 -12.18
CA ILE A 101 -5.61 12.11 -12.63
C ILE A 101 -5.22 12.22 -14.10
N THR A 102 -4.14 11.52 -14.46
CA THR A 102 -3.79 11.34 -15.87
C THR A 102 -4.72 10.32 -16.51
N THR A 103 -5.31 10.69 -17.64
CA THR A 103 -6.18 9.85 -18.45
C THR A 103 -5.69 9.76 -19.88
N THR A 104 -6.21 8.81 -20.66
CA THR A 104 -5.96 8.70 -22.09
C THR A 104 -7.30 8.74 -22.83
N SER A 105 -7.45 9.64 -23.78
CA SER A 105 -8.66 9.77 -24.60
C SER A 105 -9.95 10.00 -23.81
N ALA A 106 -9.88 10.77 -22.71
CA ALA A 106 -11.07 11.18 -21.97
C ALA A 106 -11.99 12.04 -22.87
N PRO A 107 -13.31 11.81 -22.87
CA PRO A 107 -14.26 12.73 -23.46
C PRO A 107 -14.18 14.08 -22.76
N ILE A 108 -14.08 15.17 -23.52
CA ILE A 108 -13.98 16.52 -22.95
C ILE A 108 -15.36 16.94 -22.47
N HIS A 109 -15.46 17.25 -21.17
CA HIS A 109 -16.63 17.78 -20.52
C HIS A 109 -16.21 18.86 -19.52
N THR A 110 -16.67 20.07 -19.72
CA THR A 110 -16.35 21.21 -18.84
C THR A 110 -17.26 21.27 -17.63
N ASP A 111 -18.40 20.58 -17.67
CA ASP A 111 -19.34 20.51 -16.56
C ASP A 111 -19.15 19.22 -15.76
N TYR A 112 -19.40 19.30 -14.44
CA TYR A 112 -19.36 18.12 -13.58
C TYR A 112 -20.41 17.08 -13.99
N ARG A 113 -19.96 15.85 -14.13
CA ARG A 113 -20.81 14.67 -14.31
C ARG A 113 -20.92 13.92 -13.00
N PHE A 114 -22.13 13.66 -12.54
CA PHE A 114 -22.37 12.90 -11.31
C PHE A 114 -22.18 11.42 -11.54
N VAL A 115 -21.62 10.75 -10.54
CA VAL A 115 -21.38 9.30 -10.51
C VAL A 115 -22.41 8.66 -9.59
N ILE A 116 -23.35 7.89 -10.15
CA ILE A 116 -24.45 7.25 -9.40
C ILE A 116 -24.55 5.77 -9.79
N PRO A 117 -24.38 4.82 -8.84
CA PRO A 117 -23.89 5.00 -7.47
C PRO A 117 -22.47 5.55 -7.43
N ASN A 118 -22.05 6.11 -6.30
CA ASN A 118 -20.71 6.69 -6.16
C ASN A 118 -19.62 5.68 -6.56
N GLY A 119 -18.63 6.16 -7.34
CA GLY A 119 -17.42 5.43 -7.60
C GLY A 119 -16.54 5.34 -6.35
N ILE A 120 -15.47 4.58 -6.43
CA ILE A 120 -14.48 4.43 -5.34
C ILE A 120 -13.09 4.74 -5.90
N ALA A 121 -12.35 5.59 -5.22
CA ALA A 121 -10.91 5.72 -5.35
C ALA A 121 -10.24 5.11 -4.12
N ALA A 122 -9.28 4.22 -4.35
CA ALA A 122 -8.53 3.56 -3.28
C ALA A 122 -7.04 3.60 -3.61
N GLU A 123 -6.19 3.82 -2.63
CA GLU A 123 -4.76 3.65 -2.79
C GLU A 123 -4.43 2.16 -2.89
N ASN A 124 -3.57 1.81 -3.85
CA ASN A 124 -3.35 0.41 -4.23
C ASN A 124 -2.18 -0.25 -3.52
N ASP A 125 -1.31 0.55 -2.94
CA ASP A 125 -0.09 0.07 -2.33
C ASP A 125 0.22 0.85 -1.03
N LEU A 126 1.30 0.47 -0.38
CA LEU A 126 1.76 1.10 0.85
C LEU A 126 2.65 2.34 0.60
N SER A 127 2.73 2.85 -0.63
CA SER A 127 3.64 3.94 -1.02
C SER A 127 3.42 5.23 -0.22
N GLN A 128 2.22 5.48 0.25
CA GLN A 128 1.89 6.59 1.15
C GLN A 128 2.67 6.56 2.47
N TYR A 129 3.16 5.39 2.88
CA TYR A 129 3.93 5.20 4.09
C TYR A 129 5.45 5.20 3.85
N ASN A 130 5.89 5.35 2.60
CA ASN A 130 7.31 5.45 2.29
C ASN A 130 7.93 6.68 2.98
N GLY A 131 9.02 6.48 3.69
CA GLY A 131 9.65 7.51 4.54
C GLY A 131 8.98 7.69 5.92
N VAL A 132 7.94 6.92 6.25
CA VAL A 132 7.34 6.92 7.59
C VAL A 132 8.11 5.93 8.48
N ALA A 133 9.09 6.42 9.21
CA ALA A 133 10.02 5.60 10.01
C ALA A 133 9.33 4.59 10.94
N ALA A 134 8.17 4.92 11.52
CA ALA A 134 7.44 4.01 12.40
C ALA A 134 6.87 2.80 11.64
N VAL A 135 6.43 3.00 10.40
CA VAL A 135 5.88 1.93 9.56
C VAL A 135 7.01 1.09 8.97
N GLU A 136 8.08 1.72 8.48
CA GLU A 136 9.27 1.02 7.99
C GLU A 136 9.90 0.14 9.09
N GLU A 137 10.02 0.67 10.31
CA GLU A 137 10.54 -0.10 11.47
C GLU A 137 9.61 -1.28 11.81
N ALA A 138 8.29 -1.09 11.75
CA ALA A 138 7.33 -2.16 11.97
C ALA A 138 7.46 -3.27 10.92
N VAL A 139 7.62 -2.92 9.63
CA VAL A 139 7.88 -3.89 8.54
C VAL A 139 9.19 -4.64 8.79
N LEU A 140 10.26 -3.95 9.18
CA LEU A 140 11.54 -4.59 9.50
C LEU A 140 11.41 -5.60 10.65
N GLN A 141 10.68 -5.27 11.72
CA GLN A 141 10.46 -6.18 12.84
C GLN A 141 9.67 -7.43 12.42
N ILE A 142 8.63 -7.27 11.59
CA ILE A 142 7.87 -8.40 11.04
C ILE A 142 8.78 -9.23 10.11
N ALA A 143 9.54 -8.60 9.23
CA ALA A 143 10.43 -9.29 8.30
C ALA A 143 11.52 -10.12 9.03
N VAL A 144 12.07 -9.60 10.14
CA VAL A 144 12.99 -10.35 10.99
C VAL A 144 12.31 -11.59 11.60
N ASP A 145 11.08 -11.46 12.09
CA ASP A 145 10.33 -12.58 12.65
C ASP A 145 9.96 -13.63 11.59
N VAL A 146 9.57 -13.20 10.39
CA VAL A 146 9.35 -14.08 9.23
C VAL A 146 10.62 -14.83 8.87
N PHE A 147 11.75 -14.13 8.79
CA PHE A 147 13.06 -14.74 8.50
C PHE A 147 13.42 -15.80 9.54
N GLN A 148 13.31 -15.48 10.83
CA GLN A 148 13.60 -16.41 11.92
C GLN A 148 12.68 -17.62 11.92
N SER A 149 11.39 -17.41 11.64
CA SER A 149 10.40 -18.48 11.51
C SER A 149 10.72 -19.46 10.38
N ARG A 150 11.20 -18.94 9.24
CA ARG A 150 11.64 -19.78 8.11
C ARG A 150 12.90 -20.59 8.47
N LEU A 151 13.85 -19.99 9.16
CA LEU A 151 15.05 -20.70 9.63
C LEU A 151 14.71 -21.80 10.63
N ALA A 152 13.82 -21.53 11.58
CA ALA A 152 13.41 -22.51 12.61
C ALA A 152 12.67 -23.70 12.00
N ALA A 153 11.87 -23.48 10.96
CA ALA A 153 11.11 -24.53 10.29
C ALA A 153 11.97 -25.50 9.46
N GLY A 154 13.14 -25.06 9.00
CA GLY A 154 13.95 -25.80 8.05
C GLY A 154 15.20 -26.48 8.58
N GLY A 155 15.69 -26.12 9.74
CA GLY A 155 16.90 -26.71 10.36
C GLY A 155 18.19 -26.67 9.53
N THR A 156 18.15 -26.28 8.26
CA THR A 156 19.27 -26.15 7.32
C THR A 156 18.94 -25.13 6.23
N GLN A 157 19.96 -24.68 5.48
CA GLN A 157 19.85 -23.70 4.38
C GLN A 157 18.83 -24.04 3.27
N GLN A 158 18.26 -25.24 3.23
CA GLN A 158 17.25 -25.67 2.27
C GLN A 158 15.81 -25.20 2.61
N ALA A 159 15.61 -24.55 3.76
CA ALA A 159 14.29 -24.12 4.20
C ALA A 159 13.71 -22.92 3.42
N LEU A 160 14.47 -22.29 2.55
CA LEU A 160 13.99 -21.20 1.69
C LEU A 160 13.05 -21.67 0.58
N ASP A 161 13.06 -22.98 0.26
CA ASP A 161 12.19 -23.59 -0.77
C ASP A 161 10.87 -24.13 -0.17
N TYR A 162 10.65 -23.89 1.11
CA TYR A 162 9.42 -24.27 1.81
C TYR A 162 8.32 -23.24 1.51
N THR A 163 7.22 -23.66 0.86
CA THR A 163 5.99 -22.85 0.76
C THR A 163 5.30 -22.81 2.12
N PRO A 164 5.46 -21.74 2.90
CA PRO A 164 4.93 -21.70 4.24
C PRO A 164 3.41 -21.56 4.24
N ALA A 165 2.77 -22.11 5.28
CA ALA A 165 1.43 -21.69 5.67
C ALA A 165 1.39 -20.15 5.82
N PRO A 166 0.24 -19.49 5.62
CA PRO A 166 0.14 -18.04 5.76
C PRO A 166 0.77 -17.60 7.08
N TYR A 167 1.71 -16.65 6.99
CA TYR A 167 2.38 -16.11 8.18
C TYR A 167 1.36 -15.53 9.14
N ARG A 168 1.46 -15.89 10.41
CA ARG A 168 0.64 -15.31 11.49
C ARG A 168 1.54 -14.70 12.53
N MET A 169 1.41 -13.42 12.71
CA MET A 169 2.15 -12.64 13.70
C MET A 169 1.85 -13.13 15.12
N GLY A 170 2.89 -13.42 15.89
CA GLY A 170 2.75 -13.80 17.31
C GLY A 170 2.21 -12.62 18.14
N ARG A 171 1.48 -12.89 19.23
CA ARG A 171 0.86 -11.85 20.09
C ARG A 171 1.84 -10.78 20.54
N THR A 172 3.03 -11.17 20.97
CA THR A 172 4.05 -10.22 21.48
C THR A 172 4.53 -9.28 20.37
N LEU A 173 4.76 -9.80 19.17
CA LEU A 173 5.14 -8.99 18.01
C LEU A 173 3.98 -8.09 17.58
N LEU A 174 2.75 -8.63 17.57
CA LEU A 174 1.56 -7.86 17.24
C LEU A 174 1.43 -6.62 18.16
N TYR A 175 1.60 -6.76 19.48
CA TYR A 175 1.54 -5.61 20.39
C TYR A 175 2.65 -4.59 20.15
N LYS A 176 3.87 -5.04 19.82
CA LYS A 176 4.96 -4.12 19.50
C LYS A 176 4.69 -3.34 18.21
N VAL A 177 4.30 -4.06 17.17
CA VAL A 177 4.00 -3.47 15.86
C VAL A 177 2.82 -2.50 15.96
N THR A 178 1.70 -2.90 16.56
CA THR A 178 0.54 -2.02 16.73
C THR A 178 0.86 -0.81 17.60
N GLY A 179 1.75 -0.94 18.59
CA GLY A 179 2.25 0.20 19.35
C GLY A 179 3.01 1.21 18.50
N LEU A 180 3.88 0.75 17.60
CA LEU A 180 4.65 1.61 16.68
C LEU A 180 3.74 2.34 15.68
N ILE A 181 2.79 1.63 15.08
CA ILE A 181 1.93 2.16 14.02
C ILE A 181 0.60 2.71 14.52
N SER A 182 0.40 2.85 15.84
CA SER A 182 -0.90 3.20 16.46
C SER A 182 -1.58 4.43 15.84
N LYS A 183 -0.79 5.39 15.35
CA LYS A 183 -1.28 6.60 14.66
C LYS A 183 -1.86 6.30 13.28
N TYR A 184 -1.47 5.20 12.67
CA TYR A 184 -1.77 4.82 11.28
C TYR A 184 -2.72 3.63 11.17
N ILE A 185 -3.18 3.09 12.31
CA ILE A 185 -4.09 1.93 12.34
C ILE A 185 -5.51 2.38 11.97
N ASP A 186 -6.14 1.63 11.08
CA ASP A 186 -7.57 1.78 10.83
C ASP A 186 -8.36 1.23 12.03
N SER A 187 -9.09 2.11 12.71
CA SER A 187 -9.93 1.74 13.85
C SER A 187 -11.04 0.74 13.48
N ASN A 188 -11.41 0.66 12.20
CA ASN A 188 -12.41 -0.30 11.73
C ASN A 188 -11.82 -1.71 11.54
N SER A 189 -10.51 -1.85 11.36
CA SER A 189 -9.85 -3.16 11.22
C SER A 189 -9.71 -3.90 12.55
N GLN A 190 -9.93 -3.22 13.70
CA GLN A 190 -9.82 -3.80 15.04
C GLN A 190 -11.13 -4.39 15.58
N VAL A 191 -12.23 -4.27 14.84
CA VAL A 191 -13.54 -4.80 15.20
C VAL A 191 -13.80 -6.07 14.38
N GLY A 192 -13.18 -7.16 14.78
CA GLY A 192 -13.40 -8.50 14.25
C GLY A 192 -13.46 -9.52 15.38
#